data_d4abf29b35baafd19a2ed868abd59ac5
#
_entry.id   d4abf29b35baafd19a2ed868abd59ac5
#
_cell.length_a   1.000
_cell.length_b   1.000
_cell.length_c   1.000
_cell.angle_alpha   90.00
_cell.angle_beta   90.00
_cell.angle_gamma   90.00
#
_symmetry.space_group_name_H-M   'P 1'
#
loop_
_entity.id
_entity.type
_entity.pdbx_description
1 polymer ?
#
loop_
_entity_poly.entity_id
_entity_poly.type
_entity_poly.pdbx_seq_one_letter_code
_entity_poly.pdbx_strand_id
1 'polypeptide(L)'
;EAAAYDIDGVEEGAAAFLTGLGVVRGDQAGGLNEDRPCTYQEAMVMAERLILALYDANDAGSRGLLWKAVNGDNTLYLLGTIHMDRSNVYPLHKSVRDALDASQVVSFELDLNDQEGMALLAQLQAYSDGTTLADHISPELYARVQAAAVSLGMEPNGFDAYKPWALASTFGVLSLQDDTTGANAMEIDVYINAYAVNAGKTIDSVETYAFQGGIFDGLSAEYQEAYLDASLAGYEGMLKGEAADEAAQALAQAQQEQIAAMFDAWKDRDPDALAEVYDKEAILNSDDELNSKLFTERDPGMIAAAAEYLETEGENTFFLAVGAGHMVDPGGIVSGLKELGYTVELVP
;
A
#
# COMPACT_ATOMS: atom_id res chain seq x y z
N GLU A 1 -12.43 36.55 -2.79
CA GLU A 1 -12.12 36.99 -4.16
C GLU A 1 -13.27 36.65 -5.14
N ALA A 2 -13.77 35.40 -5.17
CA ALA A 2 -14.88 35.03 -6.08
C ALA A 2 -16.13 35.89 -5.96
N ALA A 3 -16.41 36.46 -4.80
CA ALA A 3 -17.54 37.37 -4.59
C ALA A 3 -17.40 38.76 -5.28
N ALA A 4 -16.22 39.06 -5.79
CA ALA A 4 -15.94 40.29 -6.51
C ALA A 4 -16.03 40.11 -8.03
N TYR A 5 -16.31 38.89 -8.51
CA TYR A 5 -16.40 38.62 -9.93
C TYR A 5 -17.77 39.04 -10.48
N ASP A 6 -17.74 39.94 -11.45
CA ASP A 6 -18.85 40.11 -12.37
C ASP A 6 -18.94 38.82 -13.21
N ILE A 7 -19.91 37.99 -12.87
CA ILE A 7 -20.04 36.62 -13.44
C ILE A 7 -20.16 36.72 -14.98
N ASP A 8 -20.84 37.70 -15.51
CA ASP A 8 -21.04 37.89 -16.95
C ASP A 8 -19.74 38.19 -17.72
N GLY A 9 -18.74 38.79 -17.08
CA GLY A 9 -17.44 39.07 -17.69
C GLY A 9 -16.38 38.00 -17.49
N VAL A 10 -16.63 37.04 -16.58
CA VAL A 10 -15.70 35.95 -16.23
C VAL A 10 -16.00 34.67 -17.02
N GLU A 11 -17.23 34.44 -17.48
CA GLU A 11 -17.70 33.20 -18.05
C GLU A 11 -16.83 32.69 -19.21
N GLU A 12 -16.58 33.52 -20.24
CA GLU A 12 -15.74 33.10 -21.39
C GLU A 12 -14.28 32.82 -20.96
N GLY A 13 -13.71 33.63 -20.10
CA GLY A 13 -12.35 33.47 -19.59
C GLY A 13 -12.20 32.27 -18.67
N ALA A 14 -13.18 32.07 -17.80
CA ALA A 14 -13.18 30.89 -16.87
C ALA A 14 -13.36 29.58 -17.63
N ALA A 15 -14.29 29.51 -18.57
CA ALA A 15 -14.50 28.31 -19.38
C ALA A 15 -13.25 27.94 -20.19
N ALA A 16 -12.63 28.92 -20.87
CA ALA A 16 -11.41 28.73 -21.63
C ALA A 16 -10.23 28.28 -20.71
N PHE A 17 -10.09 28.89 -19.56
CA PHE A 17 -9.05 28.54 -18.57
C PHE A 17 -9.24 27.11 -18.03
N LEU A 18 -10.44 26.79 -17.57
CA LEU A 18 -10.74 25.47 -17.01
C LEU A 18 -10.71 24.36 -18.07
N THR A 19 -11.08 24.67 -19.31
CA THR A 19 -10.93 23.73 -20.43
C THR A 19 -9.46 23.53 -20.80
N GLY A 20 -8.67 24.62 -20.80
CA GLY A 20 -7.22 24.55 -21.02
C GLY A 20 -6.48 23.71 -19.97
N LEU A 21 -6.96 23.72 -18.74
CA LEU A 21 -6.47 22.85 -17.65
C LEU A 21 -7.04 21.42 -17.70
N GLY A 22 -7.97 21.12 -18.64
CA GLY A 22 -8.65 19.82 -18.68
C GLY A 22 -9.64 19.57 -17.54
N VAL A 23 -9.94 20.58 -16.73
CA VAL A 23 -10.91 20.53 -15.61
C VAL A 23 -12.32 20.34 -16.14
N VAL A 24 -12.73 21.22 -17.08
CA VAL A 24 -13.98 21.09 -17.81
C VAL A 24 -13.69 20.38 -19.12
N ARG A 25 -14.38 19.29 -19.36
CA ARG A 25 -14.32 18.55 -20.62
C ARG A 25 -15.70 18.53 -21.24
N GLY A 26 -15.77 18.77 -22.55
CA GLY A 26 -17.01 18.68 -23.30
C GLY A 26 -17.55 17.25 -23.36
N ASP A 27 -18.78 17.14 -23.85
CA ASP A 27 -19.37 15.85 -24.22
C ASP A 27 -18.65 15.22 -25.42
N GLN A 28 -19.13 14.06 -25.88
CA GLN A 28 -18.55 13.33 -27.03
C GLN A 28 -18.58 14.14 -28.34
N ALA A 29 -19.46 15.17 -28.42
CA ALA A 29 -19.55 16.08 -29.56
C ALA A 29 -18.71 17.36 -29.38
N GLY A 30 -18.02 17.51 -28.22
CA GLY A 30 -17.18 18.66 -27.90
C GLY A 30 -17.94 19.86 -27.31
N GLY A 31 -19.23 19.71 -27.02
CA GLY A 31 -20.05 20.78 -26.41
C GLY A 31 -19.88 20.82 -24.89
N LEU A 32 -19.72 22.03 -24.32
CA LEU A 32 -19.60 22.21 -22.88
C LEU A 32 -20.94 22.13 -22.13
N ASN A 33 -22.07 22.20 -22.86
CA ASN A 33 -23.43 22.13 -22.29
C ASN A 33 -23.66 23.18 -21.18
N GLU A 34 -23.25 24.39 -21.41
CA GLU A 34 -23.20 25.51 -20.43
C GLU A 34 -24.57 25.84 -19.84
N ASP A 35 -25.65 25.69 -20.63
CA ASP A 35 -27.03 25.94 -20.20
C ASP A 35 -27.64 24.85 -19.31
N ARG A 36 -26.93 23.77 -19.04
CA ARG A 36 -27.41 22.62 -18.26
C ARG A 36 -26.92 22.73 -16.82
N PRO A 37 -27.78 22.46 -15.82
CA PRO A 37 -27.34 22.36 -14.45
C PRO A 37 -26.27 21.26 -14.28
N CYS A 38 -25.19 21.59 -13.61
CA CYS A 38 -24.15 20.63 -13.23
C CYS A 38 -24.67 19.62 -12.19
N THR A 39 -24.44 18.36 -12.39
CA THR A 39 -24.76 17.34 -11.39
C THR A 39 -23.71 17.35 -10.28
N TYR A 40 -24.06 16.77 -9.11
CA TYR A 40 -23.12 16.63 -8.00
C TYR A 40 -21.86 15.84 -8.42
N GLN A 41 -22.03 14.76 -9.18
CA GLN A 41 -20.92 13.93 -9.70
C GLN A 41 -20.00 14.74 -10.62
N GLU A 42 -20.56 15.51 -11.55
CA GLU A 42 -19.77 16.36 -12.44
C GLU A 42 -18.99 17.43 -11.63
N ALA A 43 -19.62 18.04 -10.64
CA ALA A 43 -18.96 19.01 -9.78
C ALA A 43 -17.79 18.37 -8.99
N MET A 44 -17.96 17.16 -8.47
CA MET A 44 -16.89 16.43 -7.78
C MET A 44 -15.73 16.11 -8.71
N VAL A 45 -16.00 15.62 -9.93
CA VAL A 45 -14.96 15.33 -10.93
C VAL A 45 -14.22 16.60 -11.36
N MET A 46 -14.94 17.71 -11.53
CA MET A 46 -14.29 18.98 -11.85
C MET A 46 -13.42 19.49 -10.68
N ALA A 47 -13.88 19.36 -9.44
CA ALA A 47 -13.11 19.73 -8.25
C ALA A 47 -11.82 18.90 -8.14
N GLU A 48 -11.91 17.58 -8.33
CA GLU A 48 -10.76 16.69 -8.35
C GLU A 48 -9.74 17.11 -9.43
N ARG A 49 -10.20 17.30 -10.68
CA ARG A 49 -9.34 17.74 -11.79
C ARG A 49 -8.68 19.09 -11.52
N LEU A 50 -9.41 20.03 -10.89
CA LEU A 50 -8.85 21.32 -10.52
C LEU A 50 -7.74 21.18 -9.47
N ILE A 51 -7.97 20.33 -8.44
CA ILE A 51 -6.97 20.05 -7.42
C ILE A 51 -5.72 19.46 -8.09
N LEU A 52 -5.88 18.42 -8.91
CA LEU A 52 -4.77 17.79 -9.64
C LEU A 52 -4.03 18.80 -10.53
N ALA A 53 -4.73 19.63 -11.28
CA ALA A 53 -4.11 20.65 -12.12
C ALA A 53 -3.29 21.68 -11.31
N LEU A 54 -3.75 22.04 -10.10
CA LEU A 54 -3.00 22.93 -9.20
C LEU A 54 -1.74 22.26 -8.66
N TYR A 55 -1.82 20.98 -8.30
CA TYR A 55 -0.66 20.20 -7.89
C TYR A 55 0.35 20.06 -9.03
N ASP A 56 -0.11 19.72 -10.23
CA ASP A 56 0.74 19.56 -11.42
C ASP A 56 1.45 20.88 -11.80
N ALA A 57 0.75 22.01 -11.71
CA ALA A 57 1.32 23.31 -12.00
C ALA A 57 2.44 23.72 -11.01
N ASN A 58 2.46 23.14 -9.82
CA ASN A 58 3.45 23.39 -8.79
C ASN A 58 4.46 22.23 -8.63
N ASP A 59 4.45 21.24 -9.52
CA ASP A 59 5.27 20.01 -9.42
C ASP A 59 5.14 19.37 -8.05
N ALA A 60 3.90 19.30 -7.54
CA ALA A 60 3.57 18.83 -6.19
C ALA A 60 2.85 17.48 -6.20
N GLY A 61 2.62 16.95 -5.01
CA GLY A 61 2.08 15.61 -4.79
C GLY A 61 3.16 14.62 -4.39
N SER A 62 2.73 13.48 -3.83
CA SER A 62 3.65 12.44 -3.40
C SER A 62 4.25 11.71 -4.60
N ARG A 63 5.57 11.81 -4.76
CA ARG A 63 6.29 11.26 -5.92
C ARG A 63 6.32 9.73 -5.91
N GLY A 64 6.25 9.11 -4.73
CA GLY A 64 6.39 7.67 -4.57
C GLY A 64 7.75 7.16 -5.04
N LEU A 65 8.17 6.02 -4.58
CA LEU A 65 9.38 5.37 -5.09
C LEU A 65 9.06 4.68 -6.42
N LEU A 66 9.23 5.42 -7.51
CA LEU A 66 8.87 4.99 -8.86
C LEU A 66 10.11 4.85 -9.73
N TRP A 67 10.33 3.64 -10.27
CA TRP A 67 11.33 3.37 -11.29
C TRP A 67 10.69 3.00 -12.61
N LYS A 68 11.48 3.09 -13.67
CA LYS A 68 11.15 2.66 -15.01
C LYS A 68 12.22 1.68 -15.49
N ALA A 69 11.80 0.46 -15.79
CA ALA A 69 12.60 -0.55 -16.47
C ALA A 69 12.20 -0.64 -17.94
N VAL A 70 13.18 -0.90 -18.82
CA VAL A 70 12.95 -0.96 -20.28
C VAL A 70 13.71 -2.15 -20.87
N ASN A 71 13.02 -2.87 -21.76
CA ASN A 71 13.61 -3.90 -22.63
C ASN A 71 13.00 -3.80 -24.04
N GLY A 72 13.77 -3.34 -25.03
CA GLY A 72 13.24 -3.09 -26.37
C GLY A 72 12.07 -2.11 -26.36
N ASP A 73 10.91 -2.55 -26.81
CA ASP A 73 9.68 -1.76 -26.85
C ASP A 73 8.83 -1.90 -25.57
N ASN A 74 9.22 -2.79 -24.64
CA ASN A 74 8.52 -2.99 -23.40
C ASN A 74 8.99 -2.02 -22.31
N THR A 75 8.04 -1.50 -21.54
CA THR A 75 8.26 -0.66 -20.37
C THR A 75 7.56 -1.27 -19.16
N LEU A 76 8.27 -1.34 -18.04
CA LEU A 76 7.73 -1.70 -16.74
C LEU A 76 7.97 -0.56 -15.75
N TYR A 77 6.90 0.03 -15.25
CA TYR A 77 6.97 0.94 -14.11
C TYR A 77 6.90 0.13 -12.82
N LEU A 78 7.79 0.43 -11.88
CA LEU A 78 7.92 -0.23 -10.59
C LEU A 78 7.64 0.78 -9.51
N LEU A 79 6.56 0.62 -8.75
CA LEU A 79 6.23 1.47 -7.61
C LEU A 79 6.39 0.69 -6.31
N GLY A 80 7.31 1.16 -5.45
CA GLY A 80 7.36 0.70 -4.07
C GLY A 80 6.19 1.28 -3.28
N THR A 81 5.37 0.44 -2.62
CA THR A 81 4.20 0.86 -1.83
C THR A 81 4.48 0.77 -0.34
N ILE A 82 3.68 1.46 0.46
CA ILE A 82 3.67 1.38 1.93
C ILE A 82 2.24 1.04 2.35
N HIS A 83 2.07 -0.11 3.01
CA HIS A 83 0.76 -0.65 3.42
C HIS A 83 0.29 -0.03 4.74
N MET A 84 0.09 1.28 4.74
CA MET A 84 -0.48 2.01 5.89
C MET A 84 -1.33 3.17 5.41
N ASP A 85 -2.45 3.38 6.09
CA ASP A 85 -3.36 4.48 5.81
C ASP A 85 -2.75 5.82 6.18
N ARG A 86 -2.53 6.68 5.19
CA ARG A 86 -2.09 8.07 5.41
C ARG A 86 -2.77 9.02 4.44
N SER A 87 -3.61 9.89 4.93
CA SER A 87 -4.31 10.89 4.09
C SER A 87 -3.37 11.90 3.43
N ASN A 88 -2.20 12.15 4.01
CA ASN A 88 -1.23 13.13 3.53
C ASN A 88 -0.32 12.63 2.38
N VAL A 89 -0.55 11.41 1.87
CA VAL A 89 0.14 10.91 0.67
C VAL A 89 -0.58 11.27 -0.63
N TYR A 90 -1.80 11.76 -0.55
CA TYR A 90 -2.57 12.13 -1.74
C TYR A 90 -2.60 13.66 -1.97
N PRO A 91 -2.67 14.10 -3.24
CA PRO A 91 -2.67 13.27 -4.45
C PRO A 91 -1.29 12.70 -4.77
N LEU A 92 -1.26 11.59 -5.49
CA LEU A 92 -0.02 11.07 -6.06
C LEU A 92 0.49 12.05 -7.14
N HIS A 93 1.81 12.20 -7.23
CA HIS A 93 2.47 13.05 -8.21
C HIS A 93 2.09 12.66 -9.65
N LYS A 94 2.13 13.64 -10.55
CA LYS A 94 1.78 13.46 -11.96
C LYS A 94 2.56 12.31 -12.62
N SER A 95 3.84 12.11 -12.29
CA SER A 95 4.64 11.03 -12.85
C SER A 95 4.11 9.64 -12.54
N VAL A 96 3.55 9.41 -11.32
CA VAL A 96 2.92 8.13 -10.95
C VAL A 96 1.61 7.95 -11.71
N ARG A 97 0.79 9.01 -11.80
CA ARG A 97 -0.48 8.97 -12.50
C ARG A 97 -0.29 8.75 -14.01
N ASP A 98 0.70 9.43 -14.63
CA ASP A 98 1.04 9.22 -16.04
C ASP A 98 1.54 7.79 -16.31
N ALA A 99 2.34 7.20 -15.40
CA ALA A 99 2.79 5.83 -15.51
C ALA A 99 1.62 4.83 -15.42
N LEU A 100 0.69 5.05 -14.49
CA LEU A 100 -0.55 4.28 -14.38
C LEU A 100 -1.39 4.41 -15.65
N ASP A 101 -1.58 5.64 -16.16
CA ASP A 101 -2.38 5.90 -17.36
C ASP A 101 -1.79 5.18 -18.59
N ALA A 102 -0.48 5.19 -18.74
CA ALA A 102 0.22 4.57 -19.87
C ALA A 102 0.17 3.03 -19.84
N SER A 103 -0.04 2.43 -18.67
CA SER A 103 0.04 0.98 -18.51
C SER A 103 -1.25 0.28 -18.91
N GLN A 104 -1.16 -0.85 -19.61
CA GLN A 104 -2.28 -1.72 -19.97
C GLN A 104 -2.59 -2.72 -18.84
N VAL A 105 -1.56 -3.17 -18.15
CA VAL A 105 -1.65 -4.12 -17.03
C VAL A 105 -1.11 -3.45 -15.78
N VAL A 106 -1.85 -3.59 -14.67
CA VAL A 106 -1.41 -3.16 -13.34
C VAL A 106 -1.34 -4.40 -12.47
N SER A 107 -0.14 -4.69 -11.98
CA SER A 107 0.16 -5.87 -11.18
C SER A 107 0.48 -5.49 -9.74
N PHE A 108 0.12 -6.36 -8.82
CA PHE A 108 0.32 -6.22 -7.37
C PHE A 108 1.02 -7.44 -6.81
N GLU A 109 1.36 -7.41 -5.52
CA GLU A 109 1.75 -8.65 -4.82
C GLU A 109 0.62 -9.67 -4.91
N LEU A 110 -0.60 -9.26 -4.59
CA LEU A 110 -1.82 -10.08 -4.63
C LEU A 110 -2.92 -9.35 -5.42
N ASP A 111 -3.71 -10.09 -6.17
CA ASP A 111 -4.92 -9.53 -6.79
C ASP A 111 -5.98 -9.28 -5.69
N LEU A 112 -6.23 -8.01 -5.39
CA LEU A 112 -7.24 -7.60 -4.40
C LEU A 112 -8.68 -7.92 -4.82
N ASN A 113 -8.90 -8.45 -6.02
CA ASN A 113 -10.21 -8.86 -6.53
C ASN A 113 -10.37 -10.39 -6.55
N ASP A 114 -9.31 -11.17 -6.21
CA ASP A 114 -9.34 -12.62 -6.16
C ASP A 114 -10.07 -13.13 -4.90
N GLN A 115 -11.39 -13.36 -5.05
CA GLN A 115 -12.23 -13.84 -3.97
C GLN A 115 -11.90 -15.28 -3.54
N GLU A 116 -11.41 -16.12 -4.47
CA GLU A 116 -11.03 -17.50 -4.17
C GLU A 116 -9.73 -17.53 -3.35
N GLY A 117 -8.74 -16.72 -3.73
CA GLY A 117 -7.51 -16.55 -2.99
C GLY A 117 -7.74 -16.00 -1.58
N MET A 118 -8.58 -14.96 -1.45
CA MET A 118 -8.96 -14.43 -0.13
C MET A 118 -9.65 -15.47 0.74
N ALA A 119 -10.55 -16.28 0.18
CA ALA A 119 -11.21 -17.36 0.91
C ALA A 119 -10.21 -18.44 1.36
N LEU A 120 -9.21 -18.74 0.53
CA LEU A 120 -8.13 -19.67 0.88
C LEU A 120 -7.27 -19.12 2.02
N LEU A 121 -6.88 -17.84 1.96
CA LEU A 121 -6.15 -17.19 3.07
C LEU A 121 -6.94 -17.27 4.37
N ALA A 122 -8.24 -16.97 4.33
CA ALA A 122 -9.10 -17.07 5.51
C ALA A 122 -9.16 -18.51 6.08
N GLN A 123 -9.09 -19.53 5.22
CA GLN A 123 -9.00 -20.93 5.66
C GLN A 123 -7.63 -21.22 6.30
N LEU A 124 -6.53 -20.71 5.74
CA LEU A 124 -5.19 -20.88 6.31
C LEU A 124 -5.05 -20.22 7.68
N GLN A 125 -5.74 -19.11 7.92
CA GLN A 125 -5.76 -18.38 9.18
C GLN A 125 -6.44 -19.12 10.33
N ALA A 126 -7.26 -20.13 10.02
CA ALA A 126 -8.08 -20.84 11.00
C ALA A 126 -7.63 -22.30 11.19
N TYR A 127 -7.87 -22.83 12.39
CA TYR A 127 -7.72 -24.26 12.65
C TYR A 127 -8.85 -25.04 11.97
N SER A 128 -8.49 -26.17 11.35
CA SER A 128 -9.44 -27.07 10.68
C SER A 128 -9.40 -28.51 11.23
N ASP A 129 -8.53 -28.76 12.21
CA ASP A 129 -8.29 -30.09 12.80
C ASP A 129 -9.09 -30.34 14.09
N GLY A 130 -9.89 -29.35 14.51
CA GLY A 130 -10.71 -29.41 15.73
C GLY A 130 -10.00 -28.91 16.98
N THR A 131 -8.76 -28.43 16.85
CA THR A 131 -8.06 -27.71 17.92
C THR A 131 -8.47 -26.25 17.96
N THR A 132 -8.09 -25.55 19.03
CA THR A 132 -8.36 -24.12 19.25
C THR A 132 -7.06 -23.41 19.60
N LEU A 133 -7.06 -22.07 19.57
CA LEU A 133 -5.92 -21.26 19.96
C LEU A 133 -5.34 -21.67 21.33
N ALA A 134 -6.20 -22.04 22.29
CA ALA A 134 -5.80 -22.47 23.63
C ALA A 134 -4.91 -23.73 23.64
N ASP A 135 -4.98 -24.55 22.58
CA ASP A 135 -4.16 -25.78 22.46
C ASP A 135 -2.74 -25.47 21.93
N HIS A 136 -2.49 -24.27 21.45
CA HIS A 136 -1.26 -23.92 20.70
C HIS A 136 -0.45 -22.79 21.32
N ILE A 137 -0.95 -22.09 22.34
CA ILE A 137 -0.25 -21.02 23.05
C ILE A 137 -0.32 -21.22 24.57
N SER A 138 0.56 -20.53 25.31
CA SER A 138 0.56 -20.58 26.77
C SER A 138 -0.76 -20.07 27.37
N PRO A 139 -1.20 -20.60 28.52
CA PRO A 139 -2.41 -20.13 29.21
C PRO A 139 -2.37 -18.64 29.55
N GLU A 140 -1.19 -18.11 29.84
CA GLU A 140 -0.95 -16.71 30.16
C GLU A 140 -1.23 -15.82 28.94
N LEU A 141 -0.70 -16.18 27.77
CA LEU A 141 -0.94 -15.46 26.51
C LEU A 141 -2.41 -15.58 26.10
N TYR A 142 -2.99 -16.78 26.20
CA TYR A 142 -4.40 -17.00 25.91
C TYR A 142 -5.34 -16.09 26.74
N ALA A 143 -5.08 -15.94 28.04
CA ALA A 143 -5.87 -15.06 28.88
C ALA A 143 -5.81 -13.58 28.43
N ARG A 144 -4.64 -13.13 27.93
CA ARG A 144 -4.49 -11.78 27.35
C ARG A 144 -5.24 -11.63 26.03
N VAL A 145 -5.19 -12.64 25.16
CA VAL A 145 -5.98 -12.66 23.91
C VAL A 145 -7.48 -12.58 24.22
N GLN A 146 -7.97 -13.30 25.24
CA GLN A 146 -9.36 -13.20 25.68
C GLN A 146 -9.72 -11.78 26.15
N ALA A 147 -8.82 -11.12 26.88
CA ALA A 147 -9.05 -9.75 27.33
C ALA A 147 -9.07 -8.77 26.12
N ALA A 148 -8.22 -9.00 25.13
CA ALA A 148 -8.23 -8.22 23.89
C ALA A 148 -9.51 -8.44 23.08
N ALA A 149 -10.04 -9.66 22.98
CA ALA A 149 -11.33 -9.93 22.36
C ALA A 149 -12.45 -9.10 23.02
N VAL A 150 -12.48 -9.11 24.34
CA VAL A 150 -13.47 -8.32 25.11
C VAL A 150 -13.32 -6.82 24.86
N SER A 151 -12.09 -6.29 24.75
CA SER A 151 -11.85 -4.88 24.46
C SER A 151 -12.38 -4.47 23.07
N LEU A 152 -12.44 -5.41 22.14
CA LEU A 152 -13.01 -5.24 20.79
C LEU A 152 -14.53 -5.51 20.74
N GLY A 153 -15.17 -5.74 21.90
CA GLY A 153 -16.61 -6.01 21.97
C GLY A 153 -17.02 -7.43 21.57
N MET A 154 -16.07 -8.36 21.53
CA MET A 154 -16.29 -9.78 21.22
C MET A 154 -16.47 -10.61 22.50
N GLU A 155 -16.98 -11.84 22.35
CA GLU A 155 -16.91 -12.82 23.43
C GLU A 155 -15.45 -13.20 23.72
N PRO A 156 -15.10 -13.62 24.97
CA PRO A 156 -13.72 -13.95 25.32
C PRO A 156 -13.07 -15.01 24.41
N ASN A 157 -13.85 -15.96 23.91
CA ASN A 157 -13.41 -17.01 23.00
C ASN A 157 -13.56 -16.65 21.49
N GLY A 158 -13.76 -15.38 21.17
CA GLY A 158 -14.01 -14.90 19.81
C GLY A 158 -12.86 -15.17 18.84
N PHE A 159 -11.67 -15.39 19.36
CA PHE A 159 -10.46 -15.69 18.57
C PHE A 159 -10.03 -17.16 18.57
N ASP A 160 -10.78 -18.06 19.21
CA ASP A 160 -10.39 -19.47 19.39
C ASP A 160 -10.14 -20.23 18.10
N ALA A 161 -10.83 -19.86 17.02
CA ALA A 161 -10.67 -20.52 15.73
C ALA A 161 -9.40 -20.14 14.98
N TYR A 162 -8.73 -19.05 15.36
CA TYR A 162 -7.64 -18.48 14.59
C TYR A 162 -6.27 -18.93 15.08
N LYS A 163 -5.34 -19.08 14.14
CA LYS A 163 -3.93 -19.39 14.41
C LYS A 163 -3.19 -18.18 14.98
N PRO A 164 -2.11 -18.37 15.76
CA PRO A 164 -1.38 -17.29 16.40
C PRO A 164 -0.87 -16.24 15.41
N TRP A 165 -0.32 -16.65 14.25
CA TRP A 165 0.20 -15.73 13.24
C TRP A 165 -0.89 -14.80 12.65
N ALA A 166 -2.10 -15.33 12.47
CA ALA A 166 -3.21 -14.53 11.96
C ALA A 166 -3.65 -13.43 12.95
N LEU A 167 -3.66 -13.78 14.23
CA LEU A 167 -3.93 -12.81 15.31
C LEU A 167 -2.78 -11.83 15.49
N ALA A 168 -1.53 -12.27 15.35
CA ALA A 168 -0.36 -11.40 15.39
C ALA A 168 -0.45 -10.31 14.31
N SER A 169 -0.77 -10.69 13.07
CA SER A 169 -0.98 -9.73 11.97
C SER A 169 -2.12 -8.78 12.28
N THR A 170 -3.24 -9.27 12.84
CA THR A 170 -4.40 -8.45 13.22
C THR A 170 -4.03 -7.42 14.29
N PHE A 171 -3.40 -7.84 15.38
CA PHE A 171 -3.00 -6.92 16.47
C PHE A 171 -1.89 -5.99 16.03
N GLY A 172 -0.98 -6.41 15.14
CA GLY A 172 0.01 -5.55 14.54
C GLY A 172 -0.61 -4.37 13.80
N VAL A 173 -1.59 -4.62 12.94
CA VAL A 173 -2.34 -3.56 12.24
C VAL A 173 -3.10 -2.67 13.23
N LEU A 174 -3.80 -3.26 14.21
CA LEU A 174 -4.56 -2.50 15.20
C LEU A 174 -3.67 -1.60 16.06
N SER A 175 -2.44 -2.04 16.38
CA SER A 175 -1.50 -1.24 17.19
C SER A 175 -0.96 0.01 16.47
N LEU A 176 -1.01 0.01 15.14
CA LEU A 176 -0.53 1.12 14.30
C LEU A 176 -1.64 2.11 13.91
N GLN A 177 -2.90 1.80 14.24
CA GLN A 177 -4.01 2.71 13.96
C GLN A 177 -3.91 3.96 14.83
N ASP A 178 -3.77 5.10 14.17
CA ASP A 178 -3.78 6.42 14.81
C ASP A 178 -5.13 7.08 14.55
N ASP A 179 -5.86 7.41 15.62
CA ASP A 179 -7.13 8.14 15.56
C ASP A 179 -7.01 9.50 14.83
N THR A 180 -5.79 10.01 14.65
CA THR A 180 -5.53 11.29 13.97
C THR A 180 -5.47 11.19 12.45
N THR A 181 -5.36 9.99 11.89
CA THR A 181 -5.21 9.80 10.43
C THR A 181 -6.50 9.98 9.62
N GLY A 182 -7.63 10.14 10.29
CA GLY A 182 -8.94 10.36 9.66
C GLY A 182 -9.50 9.09 9.01
N ALA A 183 -10.75 8.78 9.32
CA ALA A 183 -11.48 7.55 8.98
C ALA A 183 -11.65 7.25 7.46
N ASN A 184 -10.93 7.92 6.56
CA ASN A 184 -11.07 7.79 5.11
C ASN A 184 -9.72 7.78 4.36
N ALA A 185 -8.60 7.56 5.03
CA ALA A 185 -7.34 7.34 4.33
C ALA A 185 -7.42 5.97 3.64
N MET A 186 -6.91 5.88 2.41
CA MET A 186 -6.87 4.66 1.62
C MET A 186 -5.40 4.24 1.46
N GLU A 187 -5.11 2.97 1.64
CA GLU A 187 -3.80 2.42 1.32
C GLU A 187 -3.46 2.64 -0.16
N ILE A 188 -2.18 2.78 -0.47
CA ILE A 188 -1.72 3.10 -1.82
C ILE A 188 -2.12 2.01 -2.81
N ASP A 189 -1.97 0.74 -2.43
CA ASP A 189 -2.32 -0.42 -3.26
C ASP A 189 -3.82 -0.46 -3.56
N VAL A 190 -4.66 -0.20 -2.55
CA VAL A 190 -6.12 -0.14 -2.69
C VAL A 190 -6.52 1.00 -3.61
N TYR A 191 -5.87 2.16 -3.49
CA TYR A 191 -6.12 3.31 -4.37
C TYR A 191 -5.76 2.98 -5.82
N ILE A 192 -4.57 2.41 -6.06
CA ILE A 192 -4.10 2.03 -7.41
C ILE A 192 -5.00 0.95 -8.01
N ASN A 193 -5.41 -0.06 -7.22
CA ASN A 193 -6.34 -1.09 -7.67
C ASN A 193 -7.69 -0.50 -8.08
N ALA A 194 -8.27 0.36 -7.24
CA ALA A 194 -9.53 1.02 -7.56
C ALA A 194 -9.43 1.88 -8.83
N TYR A 195 -8.31 2.60 -8.99
CA TYR A 195 -8.02 3.36 -10.20
C TYR A 195 -7.96 2.45 -11.44
N ALA A 196 -7.18 1.37 -11.38
CA ALA A 196 -6.97 0.45 -12.48
C ALA A 196 -8.29 -0.25 -12.90
N VAL A 197 -9.08 -0.73 -11.94
CA VAL A 197 -10.41 -1.32 -12.18
C VAL A 197 -11.35 -0.32 -12.85
N ASN A 198 -11.42 0.92 -12.34
CA ASN A 198 -12.28 1.95 -12.91
C ASN A 198 -11.83 2.39 -14.31
N ALA A 199 -10.54 2.35 -14.61
CA ALA A 199 -9.97 2.62 -15.92
C ALA A 199 -10.09 1.44 -16.90
N GLY A 200 -10.60 0.29 -16.47
CA GLY A 200 -10.74 -0.93 -17.29
C GLY A 200 -9.40 -1.57 -17.65
N LYS A 201 -8.38 -1.40 -16.84
CA LYS A 201 -7.07 -2.02 -17.02
C LYS A 201 -7.10 -3.48 -16.60
N THR A 202 -6.20 -4.29 -17.16
CA THR A 202 -6.01 -5.67 -16.70
C THR A 202 -5.33 -5.64 -15.33
N ILE A 203 -5.87 -6.38 -14.36
CA ILE A 203 -5.26 -6.60 -13.05
C ILE A 203 -4.52 -7.94 -13.09
N ASP A 204 -3.32 -7.96 -12.50
CA ASP A 204 -2.49 -9.15 -12.37
C ASP A 204 -1.82 -9.18 -10.99
N SER A 205 -1.20 -10.28 -10.63
CA SER A 205 -0.44 -10.40 -9.39
C SER A 205 0.81 -11.27 -9.56
N VAL A 206 1.88 -10.92 -8.84
CA VAL A 206 3.15 -11.66 -8.90
C VAL A 206 3.23 -12.78 -7.88
N GLU A 207 2.31 -12.82 -6.93
CA GLU A 207 2.19 -13.87 -5.91
C GLU A 207 0.74 -14.34 -5.77
N THR A 208 0.53 -15.35 -4.94
CA THR A 208 -0.79 -15.87 -4.60
C THR A 208 -1.04 -15.81 -3.10
N TYR A 209 -2.31 -15.72 -2.71
CA TYR A 209 -2.72 -15.79 -1.30
C TYR A 209 -2.25 -17.09 -0.61
N ALA A 210 -2.21 -18.22 -1.35
CA ALA A 210 -1.68 -19.48 -0.85
C ALA A 210 -0.19 -19.38 -0.52
N PHE A 211 0.59 -18.71 -1.37
CA PHE A 211 2.03 -18.56 -1.16
C PHE A 211 2.30 -17.63 0.02
N GLN A 212 1.75 -16.44 0.05
CA GLN A 212 1.97 -15.51 1.17
C GLN A 212 1.45 -16.07 2.50
N GLY A 213 0.22 -16.63 2.51
CA GLY A 213 -0.33 -17.25 3.71
C GLY A 213 0.51 -18.46 4.18
N GLY A 214 1.09 -19.20 3.24
CA GLY A 214 1.97 -20.33 3.52
C GLY A 214 3.27 -19.92 4.21
N ILE A 215 3.82 -18.75 3.94
CA ILE A 215 4.99 -18.20 4.64
C ILE A 215 4.71 -18.05 6.14
N PHE A 216 3.57 -17.45 6.48
CA PHE A 216 3.18 -17.24 7.88
C PHE A 216 2.76 -18.55 8.55
N ASP A 217 2.01 -19.39 7.85
CA ASP A 217 1.54 -20.69 8.38
C ASP A 217 2.70 -21.69 8.58
N GLY A 218 3.78 -21.54 7.81
CA GLY A 218 5.01 -22.33 7.91
C GLY A 218 6.03 -21.85 8.94
N LEU A 219 5.72 -20.82 9.73
CA LEU A 219 6.56 -20.40 10.86
C LEU A 219 6.51 -21.43 11.99
N SER A 220 7.61 -21.57 12.74
CA SER A 220 7.62 -22.46 13.91
C SER A 220 6.56 -22.06 14.94
N ALA A 221 6.06 -23.04 15.69
CA ALA A 221 5.04 -22.78 16.71
C ALA A 221 5.54 -21.78 17.78
N GLU A 222 6.80 -21.93 18.17
CA GLU A 222 7.47 -21.04 19.11
C GLU A 222 7.57 -19.62 18.57
N TYR A 223 7.86 -19.46 17.27
CA TYR A 223 7.90 -18.14 16.64
C TYR A 223 6.51 -17.52 16.55
N GLN A 224 5.50 -18.29 16.13
CA GLN A 224 4.13 -17.80 16.03
C GLN A 224 3.57 -17.31 17.38
N GLU A 225 3.86 -18.03 18.48
CA GLU A 225 3.48 -17.63 19.83
C GLU A 225 4.19 -16.34 20.25
N ALA A 226 5.52 -16.24 20.03
CA ALA A 226 6.29 -15.04 20.34
C ALA A 226 5.85 -13.82 19.50
N TYR A 227 5.53 -14.03 18.23
CA TYR A 227 5.03 -12.99 17.32
C TYR A 227 3.66 -12.47 17.79
N LEU A 228 2.77 -13.37 18.20
CA LEU A 228 1.48 -13.00 18.80
C LEU A 228 1.67 -12.22 20.10
N ASP A 229 2.56 -12.67 20.97
CA ASP A 229 2.84 -11.99 22.25
C ASP A 229 3.34 -10.56 22.04
N ALA A 230 4.28 -10.36 21.12
CA ALA A 230 4.82 -9.04 20.80
C ALA A 230 3.77 -8.11 20.17
N SER A 231 2.99 -8.62 19.20
CA SER A 231 1.94 -7.83 18.52
C SER A 231 0.81 -7.45 19.49
N LEU A 232 0.41 -8.38 20.34
CA LEU A 232 -0.60 -8.12 21.38
C LEU A 232 -0.10 -7.12 22.42
N ALA A 233 1.16 -7.16 22.80
CA ALA A 233 1.76 -6.18 23.70
C ALA A 233 1.73 -4.76 23.10
N GLY A 234 1.97 -4.62 21.80
CA GLY A 234 1.81 -3.37 21.06
C GLY A 234 0.38 -2.84 21.13
N TYR A 235 -0.60 -3.70 20.85
CA TYR A 235 -2.02 -3.34 20.96
C TYR A 235 -2.44 -2.96 22.38
N GLU A 236 -2.02 -3.72 23.39
CA GLU A 236 -2.25 -3.39 24.82
C GLU A 236 -1.61 -2.04 25.21
N GLY A 237 -0.43 -1.74 24.66
CA GLY A 237 0.24 -0.46 24.85
C GLY A 237 -0.58 0.70 24.28
N MET A 238 -1.09 0.55 23.06
CA MET A 238 -1.98 1.53 22.43
C MET A 238 -3.24 1.78 23.27
N LEU A 239 -3.89 0.72 23.78
CA LEU A 239 -5.06 0.87 24.63
C LEU A 239 -4.79 1.62 25.95
N LYS A 240 -3.58 1.48 26.49
CA LYS A 240 -3.17 2.21 27.70
C LYS A 240 -2.89 3.69 27.42
N GLY A 241 -2.48 4.04 26.22
CA GLY A 241 -2.17 5.41 25.83
C GLY A 241 -1.23 6.12 26.82
N GLU A 242 -1.63 7.29 27.32
CA GLU A 242 -0.85 8.07 28.30
C GLU A 242 -0.64 7.35 29.66
N ALA A 243 -1.39 6.27 29.93
CA ALA A 243 -1.18 5.46 31.14
C ALA A 243 -0.07 4.40 30.98
N ALA A 244 0.54 4.30 29.77
CA ALA A 244 1.72 3.47 29.57
C ALA A 244 2.92 4.02 30.33
N ASP A 245 3.86 3.14 30.71
CA ASP A 245 5.09 3.60 31.35
C ASP A 245 6.00 4.39 30.37
N GLU A 246 6.95 5.13 30.92
CA GLU A 246 7.82 6.02 30.15
C GLU A 246 8.61 5.27 29.05
N ALA A 247 9.00 4.02 29.27
CA ALA A 247 9.72 3.21 28.30
C ALA A 247 8.81 2.79 27.13
N ALA A 248 7.58 2.38 27.41
CA ALA A 248 6.60 2.03 26.39
C ALA A 248 6.21 3.27 25.54
N GLN A 249 6.04 4.44 26.19
CA GLN A 249 5.79 5.69 25.48
C GLN A 249 6.94 6.08 24.56
N ALA A 250 8.19 5.97 25.03
CA ALA A 250 9.37 6.27 24.23
C ALA A 250 9.51 5.32 23.03
N LEU A 251 9.20 4.03 23.21
CA LEU A 251 9.20 3.05 22.11
C LEU A 251 8.14 3.39 21.07
N ALA A 252 6.91 3.67 21.50
CA ALA A 252 5.83 4.05 20.60
C ALA A 252 6.15 5.32 19.81
N GLN A 253 6.75 6.33 20.47
CA GLN A 253 7.19 7.55 19.81
C GLN A 253 8.26 7.26 18.76
N ALA A 254 9.28 6.46 19.09
CA ALA A 254 10.34 6.09 18.16
C ALA A 254 9.80 5.36 16.93
N GLN A 255 8.82 4.46 17.09
CA GLN A 255 8.14 3.80 15.99
C GLN A 255 7.37 4.78 15.10
N GLN A 256 6.64 5.73 15.68
CA GLN A 256 5.93 6.75 14.91
C GLN A 256 6.89 7.66 14.14
N GLU A 257 8.02 8.06 14.73
CA GLU A 257 9.06 8.84 14.06
C GLU A 257 9.68 8.06 12.89
N GLN A 258 9.96 6.78 13.07
CA GLN A 258 10.46 5.91 11.99
C GLN A 258 9.44 5.78 10.84
N ILE A 259 8.17 5.54 11.15
CA ILE A 259 7.10 5.48 10.15
C ILE A 259 6.98 6.80 9.40
N ALA A 260 7.03 7.94 10.11
CA ALA A 260 6.99 9.25 9.48
C ALA A 260 8.16 9.47 8.52
N ALA A 261 9.38 9.11 8.93
CA ALA A 261 10.56 9.21 8.08
C ALA A 261 10.48 8.33 6.83
N MET A 262 9.92 7.11 6.95
CA MET A 262 9.66 6.24 5.78
C MET A 262 8.69 6.89 4.79
N PHE A 263 7.61 7.49 5.28
CA PHE A 263 6.65 8.20 4.41
C PHE A 263 7.23 9.45 3.77
N ASP A 264 8.06 10.20 4.48
CA ASP A 264 8.71 11.38 3.93
C ASP A 264 9.70 10.99 2.83
N ALA A 265 10.56 9.99 3.05
CA ALA A 265 11.44 9.44 2.04
C ALA A 265 10.66 8.91 0.81
N TRP A 266 9.54 8.24 1.05
CA TRP A 266 8.68 7.74 -0.02
C TRP A 266 8.03 8.89 -0.82
N LYS A 267 7.50 9.90 -0.15
CA LYS A 267 6.87 11.06 -0.81
C LYS A 267 7.86 11.86 -1.67
N ASP A 268 9.09 11.96 -1.19
CA ASP A 268 10.15 12.70 -1.86
C ASP A 268 10.86 11.87 -2.95
N ARG A 269 10.52 10.57 -3.10
CA ARG A 269 11.16 9.61 -4.01
C ARG A 269 12.66 9.45 -3.72
N ASP A 270 12.99 9.32 -2.46
CA ASP A 270 14.37 9.13 -2.00
C ASP A 270 14.60 7.66 -1.56
N PRO A 271 15.07 6.78 -2.48
CA PRO A 271 15.30 5.38 -2.14
C PRO A 271 16.47 5.19 -1.16
N ASP A 272 17.45 6.08 -1.15
CA ASP A 272 18.58 5.99 -0.24
C ASP A 272 18.14 6.32 1.19
N ALA A 273 17.36 7.39 1.36
CA ALA A 273 16.76 7.72 2.65
C ALA A 273 15.80 6.62 3.14
N LEU A 274 15.00 6.02 2.25
CA LEU A 274 14.16 4.89 2.64
C LEU A 274 15.00 3.69 3.09
N ALA A 275 16.04 3.34 2.35
CA ALA A 275 16.91 2.20 2.68
C ALA A 275 17.61 2.39 4.02
N GLU A 276 18.01 3.64 4.37
CA GLU A 276 18.60 3.97 5.68
C GLU A 276 17.61 3.77 6.83
N VAL A 277 16.35 4.22 6.65
CA VAL A 277 15.32 4.10 7.69
C VAL A 277 14.79 2.66 7.82
N TYR A 278 14.67 1.95 6.69
CA TYR A 278 14.13 0.60 6.65
C TYR A 278 15.16 -0.46 7.07
N ASP A 279 16.45 -0.21 6.85
CA ASP A 279 17.59 -1.08 7.21
C ASP A 279 17.39 -2.56 6.82
N LYS A 280 17.08 -2.80 5.54
CA LYS A 280 16.84 -4.14 5.01
C LYS A 280 18.03 -5.09 5.25
N GLU A 281 19.26 -4.58 5.27
CA GLU A 281 20.44 -5.38 5.55
C GLU A 281 20.42 -5.93 6.97
N ALA A 282 20.06 -5.12 7.97
CA ALA A 282 19.90 -5.58 9.35
C ALA A 282 18.75 -6.61 9.46
N ILE A 283 17.65 -6.39 8.75
CA ILE A 283 16.50 -7.33 8.70
C ILE A 283 16.96 -8.69 8.16
N LEU A 284 17.66 -8.73 7.03
CA LEU A 284 18.13 -9.97 6.40
C LEU A 284 19.21 -10.70 7.22
N ASN A 285 20.01 -9.94 7.98
CA ASN A 285 21.06 -10.50 8.85
C ASN A 285 20.54 -10.87 10.25
N SER A 286 19.26 -10.60 10.54
CA SER A 286 18.65 -11.00 11.81
C SER A 286 18.39 -12.51 11.85
N ASP A 287 18.40 -13.08 13.07
CA ASP A 287 17.98 -14.47 13.28
C ASP A 287 16.45 -14.61 13.30
N ASP A 288 15.71 -13.57 12.87
CA ASP A 288 14.25 -13.54 12.85
C ASP A 288 13.72 -14.39 11.69
N GLU A 289 12.91 -15.40 12.04
CA GLU A 289 12.42 -16.39 11.08
C GLU A 289 11.52 -15.79 9.99
N LEU A 290 10.65 -14.83 10.36
CA LEU A 290 9.74 -14.19 9.43
C LEU A 290 10.49 -13.25 8.50
N ASN A 291 11.36 -12.39 9.04
CA ASN A 291 12.10 -11.41 8.28
C ASN A 291 12.94 -12.04 7.15
N SER A 292 13.59 -13.17 7.45
CA SER A 292 14.33 -13.94 6.44
C SER A 292 13.40 -14.39 5.31
N LYS A 293 12.25 -14.98 5.63
CA LYS A 293 11.31 -15.51 4.63
C LYS A 293 10.64 -14.41 3.81
N LEU A 294 10.30 -13.26 4.42
CA LEU A 294 9.62 -12.16 3.75
C LEU A 294 10.38 -11.62 2.52
N PHE A 295 11.71 -11.70 2.52
CA PHE A 295 12.52 -11.22 1.40
C PHE A 295 13.20 -12.35 0.65
N THR A 296 13.88 -13.26 1.34
CA THR A 296 14.68 -14.30 0.68
C THR A 296 13.85 -15.30 -0.12
N GLU A 297 12.60 -15.54 0.29
CA GLU A 297 11.70 -16.44 -0.43
C GLU A 297 10.86 -15.70 -1.49
N ARG A 298 10.64 -14.39 -1.35
CA ARG A 298 9.73 -13.61 -2.20
C ARG A 298 10.47 -12.84 -3.29
N ASP A 299 11.54 -12.11 -2.97
CA ASP A 299 12.24 -11.24 -3.91
C ASP A 299 12.68 -11.96 -5.20
N PRO A 300 13.24 -13.20 -5.16
CA PRO A 300 13.59 -13.90 -6.39
C PRO A 300 12.40 -14.17 -7.33
N GLY A 301 11.24 -14.50 -6.77
CA GLY A 301 10.00 -14.70 -7.51
C GLY A 301 9.48 -13.42 -8.14
N MET A 302 9.50 -12.32 -7.38
CA MET A 302 9.09 -11.00 -7.86
C MET A 302 10.03 -10.46 -8.95
N ILE A 303 11.35 -10.68 -8.82
CA ILE A 303 12.33 -10.33 -9.87
C ILE A 303 12.05 -11.12 -11.15
N ALA A 304 11.78 -12.42 -11.04
CA ALA A 304 11.47 -13.25 -12.19
C ALA A 304 10.17 -12.79 -12.88
N ALA A 305 9.11 -12.52 -12.14
CA ALA A 305 7.84 -12.01 -12.68
C ALA A 305 8.02 -10.63 -13.35
N ALA A 306 8.80 -9.73 -12.74
CA ALA A 306 9.13 -8.44 -13.33
C ALA A 306 9.92 -8.59 -14.65
N ALA A 307 10.84 -9.56 -14.74
CA ALA A 307 11.56 -9.88 -15.96
C ALA A 307 10.63 -10.46 -17.04
N GLU A 308 9.65 -11.31 -16.67
CA GLU A 308 8.68 -11.86 -17.61
C GLU A 308 7.83 -10.77 -18.27
N TYR A 309 7.43 -9.71 -17.55
CA TYR A 309 6.78 -8.55 -18.15
C TYR A 309 7.66 -7.88 -19.21
N LEU A 310 8.94 -7.71 -18.94
CA LEU A 310 9.87 -7.10 -19.86
C LEU A 310 10.19 -7.97 -21.09
N GLU A 311 10.03 -9.29 -21.01
CA GLU A 311 10.22 -10.24 -22.11
C GLU A 311 8.94 -10.55 -22.89
N THR A 312 7.79 -9.95 -22.51
CA THR A 312 6.51 -10.16 -23.21
C THR A 312 6.61 -9.70 -24.67
N GLU A 313 6.06 -10.49 -25.58
CA GLU A 313 6.05 -10.14 -27.01
C GLU A 313 5.22 -8.88 -27.29
N GLY A 314 5.75 -8.01 -28.17
CA GLY A 314 5.06 -6.79 -28.60
C GLY A 314 5.55 -5.53 -27.92
N GLU A 315 4.77 -4.46 -28.05
CA GLU A 315 4.98 -3.17 -27.39
C GLU A 315 3.99 -3.05 -26.23
N ASN A 316 4.50 -3.21 -25.00
CA ASN A 316 3.67 -3.25 -23.82
C ASN A 316 4.18 -2.29 -22.73
N THR A 317 3.24 -1.77 -21.95
CA THR A 317 3.56 -1.00 -20.76
C THR A 317 2.85 -1.63 -19.56
N PHE A 318 3.61 -1.97 -18.55
CA PHE A 318 3.17 -2.58 -17.31
C PHE A 318 3.41 -1.66 -16.13
N PHE A 319 2.63 -1.83 -15.09
CA PHE A 319 2.84 -1.16 -13.80
C PHE A 319 2.83 -2.21 -12.70
N LEU A 320 3.90 -2.34 -11.95
CA LEU A 320 4.03 -3.27 -10.82
C LEU A 320 4.11 -2.46 -9.51
N ALA A 321 3.12 -2.65 -8.65
CA ALA A 321 3.03 -2.07 -7.32
C ALA A 321 3.25 -3.15 -6.27
N VAL A 322 4.37 -3.11 -5.56
CA VAL A 322 4.71 -4.01 -4.45
C VAL A 322 5.36 -3.24 -3.32
N GLY A 323 5.37 -3.80 -2.12
CA GLY A 323 5.95 -3.13 -0.95
C GLY A 323 7.37 -2.58 -1.19
N ALA A 324 7.61 -1.37 -0.71
CA ALA A 324 8.85 -0.64 -0.96
C ALA A 324 10.11 -1.40 -0.50
N GLY A 325 9.99 -2.25 0.53
CA GLY A 325 11.06 -3.14 1.00
C GLY A 325 11.55 -4.13 -0.05
N HIS A 326 10.68 -4.55 -0.99
CA HIS A 326 11.05 -5.42 -2.10
C HIS A 326 11.77 -4.68 -3.22
N MET A 327 11.64 -3.36 -3.30
CA MET A 327 12.30 -2.55 -4.33
C MET A 327 13.75 -2.22 -4.02
N VAL A 328 14.07 -2.01 -2.71
CA VAL A 328 15.37 -1.51 -2.26
C VAL A 328 16.35 -2.63 -1.93
N ASP A 329 17.65 -2.29 -1.94
CA ASP A 329 18.74 -3.20 -1.62
C ASP A 329 18.87 -3.49 -0.11
N PRO A 330 19.50 -4.63 0.24
CA PRO A 330 20.10 -5.62 -0.67
C PRO A 330 19.09 -6.58 -1.31
N GLY A 331 19.39 -6.99 -2.56
CA GLY A 331 18.66 -8.05 -3.27
C GLY A 331 17.25 -7.68 -3.72
N GLY A 332 16.94 -6.38 -3.82
CA GLY A 332 15.63 -5.92 -4.24
C GLY A 332 15.38 -6.05 -5.76
N ILE A 333 14.14 -5.83 -6.17
CA ILE A 333 13.70 -5.98 -7.57
C ILE A 333 14.51 -5.06 -8.49
N VAL A 334 14.79 -3.82 -8.06
CA VAL A 334 15.52 -2.83 -8.87
C VAL A 334 16.94 -3.32 -9.19
N SER A 335 17.69 -3.80 -8.19
CA SER A 335 19.04 -4.34 -8.41
C SER A 335 19.00 -5.67 -9.16
N GLY A 336 18.06 -6.56 -8.83
CA GLY A 336 17.90 -7.84 -9.51
C GLY A 336 17.65 -7.69 -11.03
N LEU A 337 16.80 -6.75 -11.43
CA LEU A 337 16.59 -6.45 -12.84
C LEU A 337 17.84 -5.86 -13.52
N LYS A 338 18.61 -5.01 -12.83
CA LYS A 338 19.90 -4.49 -13.33
C LYS A 338 20.93 -5.61 -13.52
N GLU A 339 21.00 -6.56 -12.58
CA GLU A 339 21.87 -7.74 -12.67
C GLU A 339 21.51 -8.66 -13.84
N LEU A 340 20.21 -8.74 -14.19
CA LEU A 340 19.74 -9.43 -15.39
C LEU A 340 20.03 -8.66 -16.69
N GLY A 341 20.53 -7.43 -16.61
CA GLY A 341 20.98 -6.62 -17.75
C GLY A 341 19.94 -5.62 -18.26
N TYR A 342 18.82 -5.44 -17.56
CA TYR A 342 17.83 -4.42 -17.94
C TYR A 342 18.26 -3.03 -17.52
N THR A 343 17.85 -2.03 -18.29
CA THR A 343 18.00 -0.63 -17.90
C THR A 343 16.89 -0.27 -16.92
N VAL A 344 17.25 0.09 -15.70
CA VAL A 344 16.29 0.50 -14.64
C VAL A 344 16.74 1.84 -14.09
N GLU A 345 15.88 2.85 -14.23
CA GLU A 345 16.15 4.23 -13.80
C GLU A 345 15.06 4.73 -12.86
N LEU A 346 15.46 5.51 -11.86
CA LEU A 346 14.50 6.24 -11.01
C LEU A 346 13.82 7.30 -11.89
N VAL A 347 12.51 7.38 -11.84
CA VAL A 347 11.75 8.40 -12.59
C VAL A 347 12.03 9.77 -11.94
N PRO A 348 12.29 10.83 -12.69
CA PRO A 348 12.55 12.16 -12.12
C PRO A 348 11.43 12.73 -11.25
#